data_f38e95050d8517749a18d740a99303d4
#
_entry.id   f38e95050d8517749a18d740a99303d4
#
_cell.length_a   1.000
_cell.length_b   1.000
_cell.length_c   1.000
_cell.angle_alpha   90.00
_cell.angle_beta   90.00
_cell.angle_gamma   90.00
#
_symmetry.space_group_name_H-M   'P 1'
#
loop_
_entity.id
_entity.type
_entity.pdbx_description
1 polymer ?
#
loop_
_entity_poly.entity_id
_entity_poly.type
_entity_poly.pdbx_seq_one_letter_code
_entity_poly.pdbx_strand_id
1 'polypeptide(L)'
;MKLRVCTLFSGYDSQCMALDRLKEMRPEFDYELVAWAEIDKFAIMAHNAVYPQWSDRNYGDVSKIDWNQVPDFDLLTYLLKSVPRF
;
A
#
# COMPACT_ATOMS: atom_id res chain seq x y z
N MET A 1 18.67 0.63 -6.51
CA MET A 1 17.66 -0.43 -6.60
C MET A 1 16.34 0.06 -6.02
N LYS A 2 15.26 -0.24 -6.68
CA LYS A 2 13.94 0.22 -6.24
C LYS A 2 13.20 -0.93 -5.57
N LEU A 3 12.74 -0.71 -4.34
CA LEU A 3 11.99 -1.70 -3.59
C LEU A 3 10.54 -1.71 -4.08
N ARG A 4 10.05 -2.88 -4.44
CA ARG A 4 8.64 -3.04 -4.87
C ARG A 4 7.82 -3.43 -3.66
N VAL A 5 6.76 -2.68 -3.39
CA VAL A 5 6.00 -2.79 -2.15
C VAL A 5 4.55 -3.12 -2.46
N CYS A 6 3.96 -4.00 -1.65
CA CYS A 6 2.53 -4.28 -1.66
C CYS A 6 1.99 -4.00 -0.26
N THR A 7 0.93 -3.20 -0.17
CA THR A 7 0.32 -2.89 1.11
C THR A 7 -1.12 -3.40 1.15
N LEU A 8 -1.50 -4.01 2.26
CA LEU A 8 -2.85 -4.52 2.46
C LEU A 8 -3.54 -3.74 3.57
N PHE A 9 -4.85 -3.59 3.45
CA PHE A 9 -5.65 -2.79 4.37
C PHE A 9 -5.09 -1.38 4.47
N SER A 10 -4.85 -0.78 3.31
CA SER A 10 -3.93 0.35 3.20
C SER A 10 -4.43 1.63 3.85
N GLY A 11 -5.74 1.85 3.89
CA GLY A 11 -6.26 3.14 4.32
C GLY A 11 -5.70 4.23 3.43
N TYR A 12 -5.21 5.30 4.04
CA TYR A 12 -4.50 6.35 3.31
C TYR A 12 -3.01 6.02 3.13
N ASP A 13 -2.63 4.83 3.56
CA ASP A 13 -1.30 4.23 3.38
C ASP A 13 -0.20 4.90 4.20
N SER A 14 -0.39 4.87 5.51
CA SER A 14 0.65 5.34 6.42
C SER A 14 1.95 4.55 6.26
N GLN A 15 1.87 3.32 5.75
CA GLN A 15 3.04 2.51 5.45
C GLN A 15 3.91 3.18 4.39
N CYS A 16 3.29 3.69 3.33
CA CYS A 16 4.02 4.43 2.29
C CYS A 16 4.55 5.75 2.83
N MET A 17 3.81 6.40 3.72
CA MET A 17 4.29 7.62 4.34
C MET A 17 5.56 7.37 5.15
N ALA A 18 5.64 6.24 5.83
CA ALA A 18 6.86 5.86 6.55
C ALA A 18 8.02 5.63 5.59
N LEU A 19 7.75 5.02 4.44
CA LEU A 19 8.78 4.80 3.43
C LEU A 19 9.22 6.12 2.80
N ASP A 20 8.30 7.07 2.63
CA ASP A 20 8.65 8.41 2.14
C ASP A 20 9.59 9.12 3.11
N ARG A 21 9.35 8.96 4.42
CA ARG A 21 10.24 9.53 5.42
C ARG A 21 11.63 8.89 5.35
N LEU A 22 11.68 7.59 5.14
CA LEU A 22 12.94 6.89 4.99
C LEU A 22 13.70 7.41 3.76
N LYS A 23 13.01 7.67 2.68
CA LYS A 23 13.62 8.19 1.47
C LYS A 23 14.20 9.58 1.70
N GLU A 24 13.54 10.42 2.48
CA GLU A 24 14.06 11.72 2.84
C GLU A 24 15.36 11.61 3.63
N MET A 25 15.41 10.65 4.55
CA MET A 25 16.58 10.45 5.41
C MET A 25 17.71 9.73 4.70
N ARG A 26 17.40 8.91 3.71
CA ARG A 26 18.35 8.09 2.96
C ARG A 26 18.08 8.25 1.48
N PRO A 27 18.67 9.26 0.82
CA PRO A 27 18.35 9.55 -0.59
C PRO A 27 18.65 8.40 -1.55
N GLU A 28 19.51 7.46 -1.17
CA GLU A 28 19.79 6.29 -1.99
C GLU A 28 18.63 5.28 -1.97
N PHE A 29 17.73 5.38 -1.00
CA PHE A 29 16.58 4.50 -0.92
C PHE A 29 15.50 4.96 -1.88
N ASP A 30 14.88 4.02 -2.59
CA ASP A 30 13.73 4.31 -3.42
C ASP A 30 12.77 3.14 -3.37
N TYR A 31 11.49 3.41 -3.61
CA TYR A 31 10.48 2.36 -3.61
C TYR A 31 9.36 2.71 -4.59
N GLU A 32 8.58 1.69 -4.91
CA GLU A 32 7.37 1.86 -5.71
C GLU A 32 6.28 0.99 -5.12
N LEU A 33 5.09 1.56 -4.94
CA LEU A 33 3.92 0.79 -4.53
C LEU A 33 3.35 0.13 -5.78
N VAL A 34 3.59 -1.17 -5.93
CA VAL A 34 3.15 -1.89 -7.12
C VAL A 34 1.73 -2.42 -6.98
N ALA A 35 1.25 -2.57 -5.75
CA ALA A 35 -0.11 -3.03 -5.49
C ALA A 35 -0.53 -2.62 -4.09
N TRP A 36 -1.83 -2.32 -3.95
CA TRP A 36 -2.40 -2.07 -2.63
C TRP A 36 -3.82 -2.60 -2.63
N ALA A 37 -4.39 -2.81 -1.45
CA ALA A 37 -5.72 -3.39 -1.35
C ALA A 37 -6.50 -2.70 -0.24
N GLU A 38 -7.62 -2.10 -0.60
CA GLU A 38 -8.51 -1.41 0.32
C GLU A 38 -9.90 -1.41 -0.27
N ILE A 39 -10.92 -1.63 0.57
CA ILE A 39 -12.31 -1.64 0.12
C ILE A 39 -13.12 -0.48 0.69
N ASP A 40 -12.64 0.18 1.74
CA ASP A 40 -13.35 1.31 2.32
C ASP A 40 -13.31 2.51 1.36
N LYS A 41 -14.51 2.95 0.95
CA LYS A 41 -14.66 4.03 -0.02
C LYS A 41 -13.92 5.29 0.40
N PHE A 42 -14.04 5.68 1.67
CA PHE A 42 -13.41 6.90 2.15
C PHE A 42 -11.90 6.75 2.24
N ALA A 43 -11.42 5.57 2.63
CA ALA A 43 -10.00 5.30 2.65
C ALA A 43 -9.41 5.31 1.24
N ILE A 44 -10.14 4.77 0.26
CA ILE A 44 -9.71 4.81 -1.13
C ILE A 44 -9.59 6.24 -1.62
N MET A 45 -10.57 7.08 -1.31
CA MET A 45 -10.53 8.49 -1.68
C MET A 45 -9.31 9.18 -1.08
N ALA A 46 -9.04 8.94 0.20
CA ALA A 46 -7.89 9.53 0.88
C ALA A 46 -6.59 9.05 0.26
N HIS A 47 -6.50 7.75 -0.03
CA HIS A 47 -5.30 7.18 -0.65
C HIS A 47 -5.04 7.82 -2.01
N ASN A 48 -6.08 7.96 -2.84
CA ASN A 48 -5.94 8.54 -4.16
C ASN A 48 -5.57 10.01 -4.11
N ALA A 49 -5.97 10.72 -3.06
CA ALA A 49 -5.60 12.11 -2.87
C ALA A 49 -4.12 12.26 -2.53
N VAL A 50 -3.58 11.33 -1.74
CA VAL A 50 -2.18 11.39 -1.32
C VAL A 50 -1.25 10.79 -2.39
N TYR A 51 -1.70 9.70 -3.03
CA TYR A 51 -0.90 8.97 -4.00
C TYR A 51 -1.67 8.78 -5.31
N PRO A 52 -1.97 9.88 -6.01
CA PRO A 52 -2.74 9.76 -7.26
C PRO A 52 -2.03 8.94 -8.34
N GLN A 53 -0.71 8.90 -8.30
CA GLN A 53 0.07 8.15 -9.29
C GLN A 53 -0.15 6.64 -9.19
N TRP A 54 -0.67 6.14 -8.05
CA TRP A 54 -0.90 4.72 -7.83
C TRP A 54 -2.38 4.37 -7.67
N SER A 55 -3.26 5.28 -8.06
CA SER A 55 -4.70 5.09 -7.86
C SER A 55 -5.26 3.88 -8.60
N ASP A 56 -4.62 3.46 -9.68
CA ASP A 56 -5.07 2.33 -10.50
C ASP A 56 -4.51 0.98 -10.02
N ARG A 57 -3.82 0.95 -8.88
CA ARG A 57 -3.17 -0.26 -8.40
C ARG A 57 -3.88 -0.90 -7.21
N ASN A 58 -5.15 -0.52 -6.97
CA ASN A 58 -5.95 -1.08 -5.88
C ASN A 58 -6.59 -2.39 -6.33
N TYR A 59 -6.29 -3.47 -5.61
CA TYR A 59 -6.84 -4.78 -5.88
C TYR A 59 -8.09 -5.11 -5.07
N GLY A 60 -8.54 -4.18 -4.23
CA GLY A 60 -9.83 -4.29 -3.54
C GLY A 60 -9.79 -5.21 -2.33
N ASP A 61 -10.68 -6.20 -2.34
CA ASP A 61 -10.85 -7.13 -1.23
C ASP A 61 -9.73 -8.14 -1.20
N VAL A 62 -8.95 -8.15 -0.11
CA VAL A 62 -7.80 -9.04 0.06
C VAL A 62 -8.19 -10.50 -0.13
N SER A 63 -9.39 -10.89 0.35
CA SER A 63 -9.84 -12.28 0.25
C SER A 63 -10.15 -12.71 -1.17
N LYS A 64 -10.25 -11.76 -2.10
CA LYS A 64 -10.61 -12.04 -3.50
C LYS A 64 -9.49 -11.75 -4.47
N ILE A 65 -8.30 -11.42 -3.98
CA ILE A 65 -7.16 -11.12 -4.85
C ILE A 65 -6.72 -12.38 -5.56
N ASP A 66 -6.56 -12.28 -6.88
CA ASP A 66 -5.84 -13.30 -7.65
C ASP A 66 -4.37 -12.91 -7.65
N TRP A 67 -3.60 -13.56 -6.82
CA TRP A 67 -2.19 -13.22 -6.64
C TRP A 67 -1.35 -13.44 -7.89
N ASN A 68 -1.85 -14.23 -8.84
CA ASN A 68 -1.18 -14.40 -10.13
C ASN A 68 -1.25 -13.13 -10.98
N GLN A 69 -2.20 -12.25 -10.69
CA GLN A 69 -2.36 -10.98 -11.40
C GLN A 69 -1.57 -9.84 -10.76
N VAL A 70 -1.06 -10.04 -9.56
CA VAL A 70 -0.34 -9.00 -8.83
C VAL A 70 1.13 -9.03 -9.26
N PRO A 71 1.73 -7.87 -9.57
CA PRO A 71 3.16 -7.83 -9.89
C PRO A 71 4.01 -8.35 -8.75
N ASP A 72 5.18 -8.84 -9.06
CA ASP A 72 6.12 -9.28 -8.03
C ASP A 72 6.47 -8.12 -7.11
N PHE A 73 6.60 -8.41 -5.83
CA PHE A 73 6.97 -7.42 -4.86
C PHE A 73 8.01 -7.98 -3.89
N ASP A 74 8.76 -7.08 -3.29
CA ASP A 74 9.86 -7.43 -2.38
C ASP A 74 9.43 -7.31 -0.92
N LEU A 75 8.47 -6.44 -0.63
CA LEU A 75 8.00 -6.16 0.72
C LEU A 75 6.49 -6.17 0.75
N LEU A 76 5.93 -6.93 1.68
CA LEU A 76 4.50 -6.93 1.96
C LEU A 76 4.27 -6.36 3.34
N THR A 77 3.42 -5.36 3.44
CA THR A 77 3.02 -4.80 4.73
C THR A 77 1.51 -4.79 4.84
N TYR A 78 1.00 -4.79 6.08
CA TYR A 78 -0.43 -4.70 6.32
C TYR A 78 -0.67 -4.07 7.68
N LEU A 79 -1.86 -3.47 7.82
CA LEU A 79 -2.31 -2.90 9.07
C LEU A 79 -3.55 -3.65 9.52
N LEU A 80 -3.59 -3.99 10.80
CA LEU A 80 -4.81 -4.52 11.40
C LEU A 80 -5.69 -3.33 11.73
N LYS A 81 -6.73 -3.15 10.94
CA LYS A 81 -7.61 -1.99 11.07
C LYS A 81 -8.38 -2.01 12.37
N SER A 82 -8.83 -3.17 12.72
CA SER A 82 -9.72 -3.33 13.85
C SER A 82 -9.38 -4.65 14.50
N VAL A 83 -8.78 -4.57 15.65
CA VAL A 83 -8.46 -5.77 16.41
C VAL A 83 -9.62 -6.00 17.37
N PRO A 84 -10.34 -7.12 17.26
CA PRO A 84 -11.42 -7.42 18.19
C PRO A 84 -10.89 -7.43 19.61
N ARG A 85 -11.71 -6.95 20.52
CA ARG A 85 -11.38 -6.99 21.92
C ARG A 85 -12.01 -8.21 22.54
N PHE A 86 -11.23 -8.94 23.23
CA PHE A 86 -11.72 -10.13 23.89
C PHE A 86 -11.63 -9.98 25.38
#